data_7999bc043495b07dc37e536f6c97b3d5
#
_entry.id   7999bc043495b07dc37e536f6c97b3d5
#
_cell.length_a   1.000
_cell.length_b   1.000
_cell.length_c   1.000
_cell.angle_alpha   90.00
_cell.angle_beta   90.00
_cell.angle_gamma   90.00
#
_symmetry.space_group_name_H-M   'P 1'
#
loop_
_entity.id
_entity.type
_entity.pdbx_description
1 polymer ?
#
loop_
_entity_poly.entity_id
_entity_poly.type
_entity_poly.pdbx_seq_one_letter_code
_entity_poly.pdbx_strand_id
1 'polypeptide(L)'
;MYVVKFGGSAITDKTKPYTYRRGRVAKAAAELRGRQAVLIHGAGSFAHPHVKAFGLTPLGIALTKASLRRLTAYVVEELAEAGVAAMPVEPSDVFWGRELRRVEVLTHALSHGLYPLLHVPLSDK
;
A
#
# COMPACT_ATOMS: atom_id res chain seq x y z
N MET A 1 10.07 -2.70 16.17
CA MET A 1 9.13 -2.60 15.06
C MET A 1 9.77 -1.85 13.90
N TYR A 2 9.48 -2.27 12.69
CA TYR A 2 10.04 -1.66 11.49
C TYR A 2 8.96 -0.98 10.67
N VAL A 3 9.34 0.01 9.88
CA VAL A 3 8.49 0.57 8.83
C VAL A 3 9.19 0.28 7.51
N VAL A 4 8.51 -0.43 6.62
CA VAL A 4 9.08 -0.83 5.33
C VAL A 4 8.26 -0.23 4.21
N LYS A 5 8.90 0.44 3.27
CA LYS A 5 8.23 1.07 2.15
C LYS A 5 8.61 0.38 0.84
N PHE A 6 7.59 0.02 0.07
CA PHE A 6 7.74 -0.46 -1.30
C PHE A 6 7.40 0.69 -2.25
N GLY A 7 8.40 1.26 -2.91
CA GLY A 7 8.18 2.37 -3.83
C GLY A 7 7.31 1.96 -5.01
N GLY A 8 6.45 2.89 -5.46
CA GLY A 8 5.55 2.60 -6.59
C GLY A 8 6.29 2.22 -7.86
N SER A 9 7.43 2.86 -8.14
CA SER A 9 8.22 2.52 -9.32
C SER A 9 8.95 1.20 -9.19
N ALA A 10 9.13 0.70 -7.97
CA ALA A 10 9.76 -0.61 -7.76
C ALA A 10 8.79 -1.76 -7.99
N ILE A 11 7.52 -1.57 -7.64
CA ILE A 11 6.52 -2.64 -7.69
C ILE A 11 5.57 -2.54 -8.88
N THR A 12 5.64 -1.46 -9.68
CA THR A 12 4.83 -1.31 -10.89
C THR A 12 5.70 -0.96 -12.06
N ASP A 13 5.20 -1.23 -13.27
CA ASP A 13 5.85 -0.79 -14.50
C ASP A 13 5.33 0.60 -14.85
N LYS A 14 6.17 1.61 -14.69
CA LYS A 14 5.80 3.02 -14.91
C LYS A 14 5.49 3.34 -16.37
N THR A 15 5.94 2.49 -17.28
CA THR A 15 5.68 2.69 -18.72
C THR A 15 4.33 2.15 -19.17
N LYS A 16 3.65 1.39 -18.31
CA LYS A 16 2.37 0.77 -18.62
C LYS A 16 1.37 1.04 -17.52
N PRO A 17 0.17 1.57 -17.85
CA PRO A 17 -0.87 1.78 -16.84
C PRO A 17 -1.27 0.48 -16.15
N TYR A 18 -1.48 0.55 -14.85
CA TYR A 18 -2.04 -0.55 -14.05
C TYR A 18 -1.29 -1.88 -14.16
N THR A 19 0.04 -1.80 -14.23
CA THR A 19 0.86 -3.00 -14.41
C THR A 19 1.71 -3.25 -13.16
N TYR A 20 1.39 -4.36 -12.45
CA TYR A 20 2.11 -4.79 -11.26
C TYR A 20 3.32 -5.64 -11.66
N ARG A 21 4.41 -5.50 -10.91
CA ARG A 21 5.62 -6.30 -11.10
C ARG A 21 5.73 -7.38 -10.04
N ARG A 22 5.30 -8.59 -10.39
CA ARG A 22 5.42 -9.73 -9.48
C ARG A 22 6.88 -10.04 -9.15
N GLY A 23 7.10 -10.49 -7.92
CA GLY A 23 8.42 -10.89 -7.46
C GLY A 23 9.17 -9.81 -6.69
N ARG A 24 8.73 -8.56 -6.81
CA ARG A 24 9.46 -7.45 -6.17
C ARG A 24 9.30 -7.43 -4.66
N VAL A 25 8.10 -7.69 -4.15
CA VAL A 25 7.87 -7.66 -2.70
C VAL A 25 8.23 -8.97 -2.04
N ALA A 26 8.23 -10.08 -2.76
CA ALA A 26 8.56 -11.39 -2.19
C ALA A 26 9.97 -11.44 -1.61
N LYS A 27 10.88 -10.66 -2.17
CA LYS A 27 12.26 -10.61 -1.67
C LYS A 27 12.34 -10.10 -0.23
N ALA A 28 11.41 -9.25 0.18
CA ALA A 28 11.40 -8.70 1.53
C ALA A 28 10.78 -9.67 2.54
N ALA A 29 10.02 -10.66 2.08
CA ALA A 29 9.26 -11.52 2.99
C ALA A 29 10.14 -12.28 3.98
N ALA A 30 11.30 -12.74 3.54
CA ALA A 30 12.20 -13.47 4.41
C ALA A 30 12.69 -12.61 5.58
N GLU A 31 12.91 -11.32 5.33
CA GLU A 31 13.33 -10.39 6.37
C GLU A 31 12.18 -9.97 7.28
N LEU A 32 10.95 -10.02 6.76
CA LEU A 32 9.77 -9.61 7.51
C LEU A 32 9.27 -10.70 8.46
N ARG A 33 9.43 -11.97 8.08
CA ARG A 33 8.91 -13.06 8.89
C ARG A 33 9.53 -13.07 10.28
N GLY A 34 8.68 -13.23 11.29
CA GLY A 34 9.13 -13.23 12.69
C GLY A 34 9.36 -11.86 13.28
N ARG A 35 9.09 -10.80 12.53
CA ARG A 35 9.25 -9.42 12.98
C ARG A 35 7.94 -8.67 12.86
N GLN A 36 7.81 -7.61 13.64
CA GLN A 36 6.66 -6.70 13.53
C GLN A 36 7.03 -5.54 12.61
N ALA A 37 6.21 -5.30 11.60
CA ALA A 37 6.47 -4.21 10.66
C ALA A 37 5.18 -3.62 10.13
N VAL A 38 5.19 -2.31 9.94
CA VAL A 38 4.16 -1.59 9.19
C VAL A 38 4.68 -1.41 7.77
N LEU A 39 3.86 -1.79 6.80
CA LEU A 39 4.25 -1.77 5.40
C LEU A 39 3.52 -0.64 4.69
N ILE A 40 4.23 0.05 3.79
CA ILE A 40 3.66 1.14 3.01
C ILE A 40 4.05 0.91 1.55
N HIS A 41 3.11 1.06 0.62
CA HIS A 41 3.44 1.00 -0.79
C HIS A 41 3.04 2.27 -1.53
N GLY A 42 3.80 2.60 -2.56
CA GLY A 42 3.48 3.71 -3.44
C GLY A 42 2.45 3.33 -4.49
N ALA A 43 2.09 4.30 -5.31
CA ALA A 43 1.02 4.15 -6.29
C ALA A 43 1.51 3.73 -7.68
N GLY A 44 2.65 4.23 -8.10
CA GLY A 44 3.20 3.91 -9.40
C GLY A 44 2.22 4.09 -10.54
N SER A 45 2.17 3.13 -11.45
CA SER A 45 1.29 3.19 -12.62
C SER A 45 -0.18 2.98 -12.30
N PHE A 46 -0.56 2.80 -11.03
CA PHE A 46 -1.95 2.61 -10.63
C PHE A 46 -2.66 3.92 -10.27
N ALA A 47 -1.93 5.02 -10.12
CA ALA A 47 -2.53 6.32 -9.79
C ALA A 47 -2.45 7.32 -10.94
N HIS A 48 -1.30 7.40 -11.59
CA HIS A 48 -1.03 8.45 -12.58
C HIS A 48 -2.05 8.53 -13.72
N PRO A 49 -2.55 7.41 -14.29
CA PRO A 49 -3.51 7.53 -15.38
C PRO A 49 -4.80 8.24 -14.97
N HIS A 50 -5.32 7.96 -13.78
CA HIS A 50 -6.55 8.61 -13.31
C HIS A 50 -6.32 10.06 -12.94
N VAL A 51 -5.21 10.36 -12.27
CA VAL A 51 -4.87 11.74 -11.91
C VAL A 51 -4.67 12.57 -13.16
N LYS A 52 -4.02 12.01 -14.18
CA LYS A 52 -3.81 12.71 -15.44
C LYS A 52 -5.13 12.97 -16.18
N ALA A 53 -6.05 12.00 -16.17
CA ALA A 53 -7.30 12.11 -16.90
C ALA A 53 -8.33 12.98 -16.19
N PHE A 54 -8.42 12.88 -14.87
CA PHE A 54 -9.52 13.47 -14.09
C PHE A 54 -9.06 14.46 -13.03
N GLY A 55 -7.76 14.58 -12.78
CA GLY A 55 -7.23 15.42 -11.72
C GLY A 55 -7.64 14.93 -10.35
N LEU A 56 -7.58 15.82 -9.36
CA LEU A 56 -7.97 15.52 -7.99
C LEU A 56 -9.42 15.92 -7.73
N THR A 57 -10.30 15.75 -8.72
CA THR A 57 -11.73 15.89 -8.55
C THR A 57 -12.27 14.72 -7.74
N PRO A 58 -13.50 14.83 -7.19
CA PRO A 58 -14.08 13.68 -6.48
C PRO A 58 -14.10 12.40 -7.30
N LEU A 59 -14.41 12.49 -8.58
CA LEU A 59 -14.41 11.32 -9.45
C LEU A 59 -13.00 10.76 -9.63
N GLY A 60 -12.03 11.64 -9.88
CA GLY A 60 -10.64 11.21 -10.03
C GLY A 60 -10.08 10.55 -8.77
N ILE A 61 -10.42 11.11 -7.60
CA ILE A 61 -10.00 10.53 -6.32
C ILE A 61 -10.63 9.14 -6.14
N ALA A 62 -11.91 9.00 -6.44
CA ALA A 62 -12.61 7.72 -6.30
C ALA A 62 -11.98 6.64 -7.18
N LEU A 63 -11.71 6.96 -8.44
CA LEU A 63 -11.12 6.03 -9.38
C LEU A 63 -9.68 5.67 -9.00
N THR A 64 -8.92 6.67 -8.54
CA THR A 64 -7.55 6.43 -8.09
C THR A 64 -7.53 5.53 -6.86
N LYS A 65 -8.41 5.77 -5.90
CA LYS A 65 -8.48 4.90 -4.71
C LYS A 65 -8.88 3.48 -5.08
N ALA A 66 -9.81 3.31 -6.00
CA ALA A 66 -10.19 1.98 -6.46
C ALA A 66 -9.01 1.25 -7.11
N SER A 67 -8.25 1.96 -7.92
CA SER A 67 -7.04 1.42 -8.56
C SER A 67 -5.98 1.05 -7.54
N LEU A 68 -5.77 1.90 -6.54
CA LEU A 68 -4.79 1.63 -5.47
C LEU A 68 -5.17 0.40 -4.66
N ARG A 69 -6.47 0.16 -4.47
CA ARG A 69 -6.92 -1.06 -3.78
C ARG A 69 -6.57 -2.32 -4.56
N ARG A 70 -6.61 -2.26 -5.88
CA ARG A 70 -6.15 -3.38 -6.72
C ARG A 70 -4.66 -3.62 -6.53
N LEU A 71 -3.87 -2.55 -6.52
CA LEU A 71 -2.43 -2.68 -6.28
C LEU A 71 -2.17 -3.27 -4.89
N THR A 72 -2.87 -2.79 -3.87
CA THR A 72 -2.76 -3.34 -2.53
C THR A 72 -3.06 -4.83 -2.53
N ALA A 73 -4.11 -5.26 -3.24
CA ALA A 73 -4.47 -6.67 -3.31
C ALA A 73 -3.34 -7.51 -3.92
N TYR A 74 -2.69 -7.04 -4.96
CA TYR A 74 -1.54 -7.75 -5.55
C TYR A 74 -0.41 -7.92 -4.53
N VAL A 75 -0.12 -6.85 -3.77
CA VAL A 75 0.94 -6.90 -2.76
C VAL A 75 0.58 -7.90 -1.66
N VAL A 76 -0.67 -7.85 -1.18
CA VAL A 76 -1.15 -8.80 -0.15
C VAL A 76 -1.01 -10.24 -0.62
N GLU A 77 -1.44 -10.51 -1.86
CA GLU A 77 -1.40 -11.87 -2.40
C GLU A 77 0.02 -12.39 -2.51
N GLU A 78 0.92 -11.56 -3.00
CA GLU A 78 2.32 -11.97 -3.15
C GLU A 78 2.98 -12.22 -1.79
N LEU A 79 2.74 -11.34 -0.81
CA LEU A 79 3.26 -11.53 0.54
C LEU A 79 2.68 -12.76 1.21
N ALA A 80 1.39 -13.03 1.00
CA ALA A 80 0.74 -14.23 1.56
C ALA A 80 1.37 -15.50 1.02
N GLU A 81 1.68 -15.53 -0.28
CA GLU A 81 2.36 -16.67 -0.89
C GLU A 81 3.72 -16.92 -0.23
N ALA A 82 4.36 -15.89 0.28
CA ALA A 82 5.64 -15.96 0.95
C ALA A 82 5.53 -16.10 2.48
N GLY A 83 4.32 -16.29 2.99
CA GLY A 83 4.10 -16.52 4.43
C GLY A 83 3.99 -15.26 5.27
N VAL A 84 3.79 -14.10 4.65
CA VAL A 84 3.61 -12.82 5.35
C VAL A 84 2.16 -12.39 5.25
N ALA A 85 1.47 -12.31 6.40
CA ALA A 85 0.05 -11.99 6.46
C ALA A 85 -0.13 -10.46 6.51
N ALA A 86 -0.18 -9.83 5.35
CA ALA A 86 -0.40 -8.39 5.26
C ALA A 86 -1.90 -8.08 5.35
N MET A 87 -2.24 -7.06 6.13
CA MET A 87 -3.63 -6.61 6.29
C MET A 87 -3.79 -5.22 5.67
N PRO A 88 -4.62 -5.07 4.63
CA PRO A 88 -4.85 -3.75 4.04
C PRO A 88 -5.48 -2.81 5.05
N VAL A 89 -4.94 -1.60 5.14
CA VAL A 89 -5.47 -0.54 5.99
C VAL A 89 -5.63 0.70 5.14
N GLU A 90 -6.83 1.26 5.13
CA GLU A 90 -7.08 2.51 4.40
C GLU A 90 -6.38 3.65 5.14
N PRO A 91 -5.53 4.44 4.47
CA PRO A 91 -4.83 5.52 5.13
C PRO A 91 -5.74 6.52 5.85
N SER A 92 -6.94 6.78 5.31
CA SER A 92 -7.88 7.71 5.93
C SER A 92 -8.46 7.17 7.24
N ASP A 93 -8.32 5.89 7.53
CA ASP A 93 -8.73 5.33 8.83
C ASP A 93 -7.69 5.56 9.92
N VAL A 94 -6.47 5.94 9.54
CA VAL A 94 -5.34 6.08 10.46
C VAL A 94 -4.84 7.52 10.50
N PHE A 95 -4.81 8.18 9.34
CA PHE A 95 -4.29 9.54 9.21
C PHE A 95 -5.37 10.53 8.84
N TRP A 96 -5.28 11.74 9.40
CA TRP A 96 -6.01 12.92 8.96
C TRP A 96 -4.96 13.91 8.47
N GLY A 97 -4.86 14.04 7.14
CA GLY A 97 -3.74 14.75 6.56
C GLY A 97 -2.44 14.04 6.91
N ARG A 98 -1.57 14.73 7.64
CA ARG A 98 -0.30 14.16 8.10
C ARG A 98 -0.34 13.70 9.54
N GLU A 99 -1.51 13.81 10.18
CA GLU A 99 -1.66 13.52 11.59
C GLU A 99 -2.11 12.10 11.81
N LEU A 100 -1.34 11.35 12.60
CA LEU A 100 -1.70 9.98 12.98
C LEU A 100 -2.76 10.02 14.07
N ARG A 101 -3.97 9.56 13.76
CA ARG A 101 -5.12 9.67 14.66
C ARG A 101 -5.53 8.36 15.30
N ARG A 102 -5.37 7.23 14.59
CA ARG A 102 -5.82 5.94 15.08
C ARG A 102 -4.70 4.92 15.05
N VAL A 103 -3.71 5.15 15.89
CA VAL A 103 -2.56 4.24 15.96
C VAL A 103 -2.98 2.84 16.42
N GLU A 104 -4.09 2.73 17.16
CA GLU A 104 -4.58 1.45 17.64
C GLU A 104 -4.95 0.49 16.51
N VAL A 105 -5.31 1.00 15.33
CA VAL A 105 -5.55 0.14 14.15
C VAL A 105 -4.29 -0.63 13.83
N LEU A 106 -3.14 0.05 13.85
CA LEU A 106 -1.86 -0.57 13.52
C LEU A 106 -1.41 -1.53 14.62
N THR A 107 -1.48 -1.10 15.88
CA THR A 107 -1.04 -1.94 17.00
C THR A 107 -1.91 -3.17 17.16
N HIS A 108 -3.20 -3.05 16.90
CA HIS A 108 -4.12 -4.19 16.95
C HIS A 108 -3.73 -5.25 15.91
N ALA A 109 -3.47 -4.83 14.68
CA ALA A 109 -3.05 -5.75 13.63
C ALA A 109 -1.75 -6.45 14.02
N LEU A 110 -0.77 -5.68 14.49
CA LEU A 110 0.53 -6.23 14.89
C LEU A 110 0.39 -7.26 16.02
N SER A 111 -0.52 -7.01 16.96
CA SER A 111 -0.74 -7.94 18.08
C SER A 111 -1.34 -9.28 17.65
N HIS A 112 -1.90 -9.34 16.45
CA HIS A 112 -2.48 -10.56 15.89
C HIS A 112 -1.59 -11.23 14.84
N GLY A 113 -0.33 -10.83 14.75
CA GLY A 113 0.59 -11.40 13.78
C GLY A 113 0.37 -10.91 12.36
N LEU A 114 -0.38 -9.83 12.19
CA LEU A 114 -0.65 -9.22 10.90
C LEU A 114 0.30 -8.05 10.65
N TYR A 115 0.57 -7.78 9.38
CA TYR A 115 1.41 -6.67 8.96
C TYR A 115 0.51 -5.61 8.33
N PRO A 116 0.23 -4.49 9.02
CA PRO A 116 -0.59 -3.44 8.40
C PRO A 116 0.06 -2.95 7.11
N LEU A 117 -0.72 -2.87 6.05
CA LEU A 117 -0.24 -2.42 4.74
C LEU A 117 -1.08 -1.25 4.29
N LEU A 118 -0.44 -0.08 4.13
CA LEU A 118 -1.08 1.13 3.70
C LEU A 118 -0.49 1.60 2.36
N HIS A 119 -1.33 2.20 1.53
CA HIS A 119 -0.78 2.94 0.39
C HIS A 119 -0.50 4.39 0.79
N VAL A 120 0.33 5.06 0.01
CA VAL A 120 0.63 6.48 0.25
C VAL A 120 -0.66 7.29 0.10
N PRO A 121 -0.96 8.20 1.04
CA PRO A 121 -2.17 9.03 0.95
C PRO A 121 -2.18 9.91 -0.30
N LEU A 122 -3.34 10.04 -0.94
CA LEU A 122 -3.49 10.85 -2.17
C LEU A 122 -3.38 12.33 -1.90
N SER A 123 -3.79 12.77 -0.72
CA SER A 123 -3.79 14.18 -0.34
C SER A 123 -2.42 14.67 0.12
N ASP A 124 -1.45 13.80 0.18
CA ASP A 124 -0.12 14.13 0.68
C ASP A 124 0.71 14.74 -0.44
N LYS A 125 0.58 16.01 -0.59
CA LYS A 125 1.28 16.79 -1.59
C LYS A 125 2.41 17.57 -0.96
#